data_feecc895ff7e20533fccff05f64df183
#
_entry.id   feecc895ff7e20533fccff05f64df183
#
_cell.length_a   1.000
_cell.length_b   1.000
_cell.length_c   1.000
_cell.angle_alpha   90.00
_cell.angle_beta   90.00
_cell.angle_gamma   90.00
#
_symmetry.space_group_name_H-M   'P 1'
#
loop_
_entity.id
_entity.type
_entity.pdbx_description
1 polymer ?
#
loop_
_entity_poly.entity_id
_entity_poly.type
_entity_poly.pdbx_seq_one_letter_code
_entity_poly.pdbx_strand_id
1 'polypeptide(L)'
;MRSLLPRRTDHHVNTRMKAMRSRCTVSEPARAAHWTTLVEARTITGDREHLRPLVAALRAQAEDHLGHLGEVHFIDEGDRIRLVSRWRSPADLRSFVERSHRELLVYRAEAGRFPTVERTLWWSTAATEVSAAEAEERAELLRTRGPGPRAFTLASPVPAPVG
;
A
#
# COMPACT_ATOMS: atom_id res chain seq x y z
N MET A 1 72.08 -23.53 -38.13
CA MET A 1 72.94 -22.33 -37.99
C MET A 1 72.16 -21.21 -37.30
N ARG A 2 72.66 -20.72 -36.14
CA ARG A 2 72.46 -19.47 -35.45
C ARG A 2 71.01 -19.03 -35.23
N SER A 3 70.45 -19.30 -34.11
CA SER A 3 70.24 -18.52 -32.87
C SER A 3 70.35 -17.04 -33.06
N LEU A 4 69.21 -16.32 -32.76
CA LEU A 4 69.20 -14.98 -32.19
C LEU A 4 67.82 -14.74 -31.52
N LEU A 5 67.83 -14.74 -30.19
CA LEU A 5 66.80 -14.12 -29.34
C LEU A 5 66.97 -12.60 -29.39
N PRO A 6 65.95 -11.84 -29.25
CA PRO A 6 66.05 -10.59 -28.45
C PRO A 6 65.04 -10.48 -27.31
N ARG A 7 65.61 -10.30 -26.20
CA ARG A 7 65.42 -9.30 -25.13
C ARG A 7 63.98 -8.96 -24.72
N ARG A 8 63.71 -9.41 -23.51
CA ARG A 8 62.74 -8.83 -22.53
C ARG A 8 62.88 -7.29 -22.50
N THR A 9 61.74 -6.64 -22.59
CA THR A 9 61.55 -5.29 -22.06
C THR A 9 60.37 -5.34 -21.08
N ASP A 10 60.75 -5.25 -19.80
CA ASP A 10 59.84 -5.06 -18.70
C ASP A 10 59.24 -3.65 -18.80
N HIS A 11 57.97 -3.58 -19.15
CA HIS A 11 57.19 -2.37 -18.88
C HIS A 11 56.30 -2.60 -17.65
N HIS A 12 56.84 -2.17 -16.52
CA HIS A 12 56.09 -1.92 -15.32
C HIS A 12 55.05 -0.85 -15.62
N VAL A 13 53.84 -1.25 -15.92
CA VAL A 13 52.70 -0.34 -15.88
C VAL A 13 52.08 -0.44 -14.48
N ASN A 14 52.49 0.49 -13.67
CA ASN A 14 51.95 0.73 -12.35
C ASN A 14 50.54 1.31 -12.51
N THR A 15 49.56 0.46 -12.71
CA THR A 15 48.16 0.86 -12.72
C THR A 15 47.69 0.97 -11.27
N ARG A 16 47.84 2.16 -10.74
CA ARG A 16 47.24 2.60 -9.49
C ARG A 16 45.75 2.49 -9.66
N MET A 17 45.13 1.36 -9.27
CA MET A 17 43.70 1.21 -9.10
C MET A 17 43.28 2.16 -8.00
N LYS A 18 42.75 3.30 -8.42
CA LYS A 18 42.04 4.25 -7.59
C LYS A 18 40.76 3.54 -7.16
N ALA A 19 40.76 2.99 -5.96
CA ALA A 19 39.57 2.45 -5.33
C ALA A 19 38.55 3.58 -5.26
N MET A 20 37.62 3.57 -6.19
CA MET A 20 36.38 4.33 -6.10
C MET A 20 35.61 3.73 -4.93
N ARG A 21 35.77 4.35 -3.76
CA ARG A 21 34.84 4.13 -2.67
C ARG A 21 33.48 4.60 -3.17
N SER A 22 32.67 3.63 -3.62
CA SER A 22 31.23 3.81 -3.70
C SER A 22 30.78 4.26 -2.32
N ARG A 23 30.53 5.54 -2.18
CA ARG A 23 29.72 6.02 -1.07
C ARG A 23 28.37 5.36 -1.29
N CYS A 24 28.11 4.28 -0.57
CA CYS A 24 26.76 3.91 -0.27
C CYS A 24 26.13 5.11 0.39
N THR A 25 25.41 5.90 -0.38
CA THR A 25 24.42 6.82 0.16
C THR A 25 23.45 5.91 0.89
N VAL A 26 23.58 5.88 2.21
CA VAL A 26 22.57 5.36 3.10
C VAL A 26 21.35 6.22 2.84
N SER A 27 20.51 5.77 1.91
CA SER A 27 19.23 6.42 1.61
C SER A 27 18.39 6.34 2.87
N GLU A 28 18.24 7.43 3.48
CA GLU A 28 17.19 7.96 4.35
C GLU A 28 15.98 7.04 4.65
N PRO A 29 16.08 6.05 5.53
CA PRO A 29 14.87 5.48 6.13
C PRO A 29 14.24 6.47 7.15
N ALA A 30 15.00 7.46 7.62
CA ALA A 30 14.54 8.35 8.69
C ALA A 30 13.48 9.39 8.25
N ARG A 31 13.47 9.83 6.99
CA ARG A 31 12.45 10.79 6.51
C ARG A 31 11.12 10.12 6.19
N ALA A 32 11.12 8.89 5.71
CA ALA A 32 9.88 8.14 5.45
C ALA A 32 9.09 7.85 6.74
N ALA A 33 9.76 7.78 7.89
CA ALA A 33 9.15 7.47 9.19
C ALA A 33 8.18 8.55 9.70
N HIS A 34 8.29 9.78 9.19
CA HIS A 34 7.46 10.91 9.64
C HIS A 34 6.29 11.24 8.70
N TRP A 35 6.19 10.56 7.56
CA TRP A 35 5.09 10.82 6.64
C TRP A 35 3.79 10.25 7.19
N THR A 36 2.78 11.12 7.20
CA THR A 36 1.42 10.72 7.54
C THR A 36 0.77 10.08 6.33
N THR A 37 0.21 8.90 6.51
CA THR A 37 -0.55 8.17 5.50
C THR A 37 -1.97 7.99 5.94
N LEU A 38 -2.90 7.95 4.98
CA LEU A 38 -4.27 7.55 5.23
C LEU A 38 -4.34 6.03 5.34
N VAL A 39 -4.90 5.53 6.42
CA VAL A 39 -5.20 4.10 6.57
C VAL A 39 -6.68 3.88 6.30
N GLU A 40 -6.98 2.89 5.49
CA GLU A 40 -8.32 2.41 5.19
C GLU A 40 -8.49 0.98 5.74
N ALA A 41 -9.42 0.78 6.65
CA ALA A 41 -9.96 -0.54 6.96
C ALA A 41 -11.28 -0.72 6.22
N ARG A 42 -11.36 -1.74 5.40
CA ARG A 42 -12.54 -2.04 4.59
C ARG A 42 -13.02 -3.45 4.88
N THR A 43 -14.31 -3.58 5.22
CA THR A 43 -14.99 -4.85 5.36
C THR A 43 -16.01 -4.98 4.26
N ILE A 44 -15.95 -6.07 3.50
CA ILE A 44 -16.88 -6.38 2.42
C ILE A 44 -17.60 -7.69 2.80
N THR A 45 -18.93 -7.62 2.89
CA THR A 45 -19.77 -8.76 3.23
C THR A 45 -20.70 -9.04 2.07
N GLY A 46 -20.85 -10.31 1.71
CA GLY A 46 -21.70 -10.69 0.60
C GLY A 46 -21.77 -12.19 0.37
N ASP A 47 -22.24 -12.56 -0.82
CA ASP A 47 -22.29 -13.94 -1.24
C ASP A 47 -20.89 -14.55 -1.40
N ARG A 48 -20.65 -15.65 -0.72
CA ARG A 48 -19.33 -16.30 -0.65
C ARG A 48 -18.77 -16.67 -2.02
N GLU A 49 -19.60 -17.11 -2.93
CA GLU A 49 -19.19 -17.55 -4.27
C GLU A 49 -18.70 -16.37 -5.12
N HIS A 50 -19.38 -15.23 -5.02
CA HIS A 50 -19.12 -14.04 -5.84
C HIS A 50 -18.17 -13.03 -5.17
N LEU A 51 -17.96 -13.13 -3.85
CA LEU A 51 -17.18 -12.17 -3.09
C LEU A 51 -15.67 -12.21 -3.41
N ARG A 52 -15.12 -13.43 -3.54
CA ARG A 52 -13.68 -13.60 -3.84
C ARG A 52 -13.26 -13.01 -5.18
N PRO A 53 -13.97 -13.27 -6.30
CA PRO A 53 -13.64 -12.61 -7.58
C PRO A 53 -13.73 -11.09 -7.51
N LEU A 54 -14.76 -10.55 -6.84
CA LEU A 54 -14.88 -9.11 -6.62
C LEU A 54 -13.65 -8.55 -5.89
N VAL A 55 -13.31 -9.14 -4.76
CA VAL A 55 -12.20 -8.65 -3.93
C VAL A 55 -10.86 -8.79 -4.65
N ALA A 56 -10.65 -9.85 -5.41
CA ALA A 56 -9.45 -10.02 -6.24
C ALA A 56 -9.34 -8.90 -7.29
N ALA A 57 -10.43 -8.52 -7.96
CA ALA A 57 -10.46 -7.42 -8.91
C ALA A 57 -10.19 -6.07 -8.24
N LEU A 58 -10.80 -5.82 -7.07
CA LEU A 58 -10.58 -4.59 -6.31
C LEU A 58 -9.12 -4.45 -5.82
N ARG A 59 -8.49 -5.55 -5.40
CA ARG A 59 -7.09 -5.57 -4.99
C ARG A 59 -6.16 -5.27 -6.16
N ALA A 60 -6.38 -5.88 -7.32
CA ALA A 60 -5.61 -5.61 -8.52
C ALA A 60 -5.72 -4.14 -8.96
N GLN A 61 -6.93 -3.56 -8.93
CA GLN A 61 -7.13 -2.14 -9.24
C GLN A 61 -6.46 -1.22 -8.22
N ALA A 62 -6.43 -1.59 -6.94
CA ALA A 62 -5.74 -0.82 -5.91
C ALA A 62 -4.22 -0.83 -6.15
N GLU A 63 -3.64 -1.98 -6.46
CA GLU A 63 -2.20 -2.11 -6.76
C GLU A 63 -1.77 -1.24 -7.96
N ASP A 64 -2.62 -1.09 -8.96
CA ASP A 64 -2.37 -0.25 -10.14
C ASP A 64 -2.61 1.25 -9.87
N HIS A 65 -3.16 1.63 -8.72
CA HIS A 65 -3.47 3.00 -8.40
C HIS A 65 -2.27 3.73 -7.79
N LEU A 66 -1.86 4.86 -8.37
CA LEU A 66 -0.67 5.62 -7.93
C LEU A 66 -0.74 6.13 -6.48
N GLY A 67 -1.92 6.30 -5.94
CA GLY A 67 -2.15 6.73 -4.55
C GLY A 67 -2.19 5.60 -3.54
N HIS A 68 -2.20 4.33 -3.98
CA HIS A 68 -2.15 3.17 -3.11
C HIS A 68 -0.71 2.93 -2.65
N LEU A 69 -0.49 2.91 -1.35
CA LEU A 69 0.85 2.75 -0.75
C LEU A 69 1.13 1.32 -0.30
N GLY A 70 0.13 0.47 -0.28
CA GLY A 70 0.27 -0.95 0.02
C GLY A 70 -0.87 -1.50 0.87
N GLU A 71 -1.05 -2.80 0.78
CA GLU A 71 -1.95 -3.58 1.63
C GLU A 71 -1.20 -4.00 2.90
N VAL A 72 -1.82 -3.81 4.05
CA VAL A 72 -1.26 -4.15 5.37
C VAL A 72 -1.80 -5.49 5.86
N HIS A 73 -3.11 -5.69 5.74
CA HIS A 73 -3.79 -6.93 6.15
C HIS A 73 -4.83 -7.35 5.13
N PHE A 74 -4.95 -8.66 4.97
CA PHE A 74 -6.00 -9.31 4.19
C PHE A 74 -6.50 -10.53 4.96
N ILE A 75 -7.79 -10.57 5.29
CA ILE A 75 -8.42 -11.65 6.04
C ILE A 75 -9.68 -12.08 5.29
N ASP A 76 -9.68 -13.32 4.80
CA ASP A 76 -10.81 -13.95 4.07
C ASP A 76 -11.54 -14.93 5.00
N GLU A 77 -12.77 -14.57 5.39
CA GLU A 77 -13.65 -15.39 6.21
C GLU A 77 -14.78 -16.02 5.35
N GLY A 78 -14.67 -15.93 4.03
CA GLY A 78 -15.60 -16.48 3.04
C GLY A 78 -16.70 -15.51 2.64
N ASP A 79 -17.68 -15.27 3.48
CA ASP A 79 -18.78 -14.32 3.26
C ASP A 79 -18.48 -12.91 3.78
N ARG A 80 -17.34 -12.75 4.45
CA ARG A 80 -16.81 -11.49 4.98
C ARG A 80 -15.33 -11.43 4.70
N ILE A 81 -14.90 -10.39 4.01
CA ILE A 81 -13.48 -10.15 3.72
C ILE A 81 -13.08 -8.79 4.29
N ARG A 82 -11.96 -8.77 5.03
CA ARG A 82 -11.41 -7.57 5.65
C ARG A 82 -10.07 -7.24 5.04
N LEU A 83 -9.90 -5.96 4.66
CA LEU A 83 -8.67 -5.43 4.10
C LEU A 83 -8.25 -4.19 4.88
N VAL A 84 -6.96 -4.05 5.09
CA VAL A 84 -6.37 -2.80 5.60
C VAL A 84 -5.31 -2.37 4.61
N SER A 85 -5.42 -1.14 4.13
CA SER A 85 -4.53 -0.57 3.12
C SER A 85 -4.08 0.84 3.52
N ARG A 86 -2.94 1.25 2.98
CA ARG A 86 -2.45 2.63 3.11
C ARG A 86 -2.63 3.38 1.81
N TRP A 87 -3.02 4.64 1.94
CA TRP A 87 -3.25 5.55 0.83
C TRP A 87 -2.51 6.86 1.05
N ARG A 88 -2.16 7.52 -0.03
CA ARG A 88 -1.50 8.83 0.00
C ARG A 88 -2.45 9.92 0.50
N SER A 89 -3.71 9.88 0.07
CA SER A 89 -4.71 10.90 0.39
C SER A 89 -6.16 10.39 0.29
N PRO A 90 -7.13 11.08 0.91
CA PRO A 90 -8.54 10.80 0.70
C PRO A 90 -8.99 10.98 -0.75
N ALA A 91 -8.37 11.90 -1.51
CA ALA A 91 -8.69 12.12 -2.92
C ALA A 91 -8.27 10.92 -3.78
N ASP A 92 -7.12 10.31 -3.50
CA ASP A 92 -6.69 9.10 -4.19
C ASP A 92 -7.62 7.93 -3.90
N LEU A 93 -7.99 7.74 -2.63
CA LEU A 93 -8.94 6.69 -2.26
C LEU A 93 -10.31 6.92 -2.92
N ARG A 94 -10.80 8.16 -2.97
CA ARG A 94 -12.05 8.49 -3.66
C ARG A 94 -11.98 8.15 -5.13
N SER A 95 -10.90 8.50 -5.82
CA SER A 95 -10.66 8.13 -7.23
C SER A 95 -10.69 6.62 -7.45
N PHE A 96 -10.07 5.86 -6.55
CA PHE A 96 -10.13 4.41 -6.57
C PHE A 96 -11.57 3.89 -6.39
N VAL A 97 -12.32 4.40 -5.41
CA VAL A 97 -13.71 4.00 -5.14
C VAL A 97 -14.60 4.26 -6.37
N GLU A 98 -14.46 5.41 -7.00
CA GLU A 98 -15.19 5.75 -8.22
C GLU A 98 -14.89 4.79 -9.38
N ARG A 99 -13.60 4.49 -9.60
CA ARG A 99 -13.17 3.54 -10.64
C ARG A 99 -13.64 2.12 -10.38
N SER A 100 -13.68 1.69 -9.13
CA SER A 100 -14.07 0.35 -8.74
C SER A 100 -15.58 0.10 -8.75
N HIS A 101 -16.39 1.13 -9.00
CA HIS A 101 -17.85 1.00 -9.06
C HIS A 101 -18.31 -0.05 -10.10
N ARG A 102 -17.59 -0.14 -11.22
CA ARG A 102 -17.87 -1.14 -12.26
C ARG A 102 -17.83 -2.57 -11.72
N GLU A 103 -16.86 -2.89 -10.87
CA GLU A 103 -16.71 -4.23 -10.28
C GLU A 103 -17.88 -4.54 -9.34
N LEU A 104 -18.38 -3.54 -8.63
CA LEU A 104 -19.59 -3.70 -7.80
C LEU A 104 -20.84 -3.95 -8.64
N LEU A 105 -20.96 -3.34 -9.82
CA LEU A 105 -22.07 -3.61 -10.75
C LEU A 105 -21.99 -5.03 -11.31
N VAL A 106 -20.80 -5.54 -11.63
CA VAL A 106 -20.61 -6.94 -12.06
C VAL A 106 -21.04 -7.88 -10.94
N TYR A 107 -20.57 -7.66 -9.72
CA TYR A 107 -20.99 -8.44 -8.57
C TYR A 107 -22.52 -8.44 -8.40
N ARG A 108 -23.16 -7.27 -8.46
CA ARG A 108 -24.61 -7.14 -8.36
C ARG A 108 -25.35 -7.95 -9.44
N ALA A 109 -24.85 -7.92 -10.67
CA ALA A 109 -25.44 -8.66 -11.78
C ALA A 109 -25.41 -10.19 -11.54
N GLU A 110 -24.37 -10.70 -10.92
CA GLU A 110 -24.17 -12.11 -10.63
C GLU A 110 -24.87 -12.56 -9.33
N ALA A 111 -24.71 -11.80 -8.26
CA ALA A 111 -25.22 -12.12 -6.93
C ALA A 111 -26.66 -11.64 -6.68
N GLY A 112 -27.23 -10.81 -7.57
CA GLY A 112 -28.59 -10.26 -7.45
C GLY A 112 -28.74 -9.05 -6.53
N ARG A 113 -27.68 -8.67 -5.80
CA ARG A 113 -27.65 -7.52 -4.89
C ARG A 113 -26.22 -6.99 -4.73
N PHE A 114 -26.08 -5.74 -4.28
CA PHE A 114 -24.77 -5.21 -3.92
C PHE A 114 -24.20 -5.90 -2.68
N PRO A 115 -22.87 -6.03 -2.57
CA PRO A 115 -22.23 -6.37 -1.31
C PRO A 115 -22.39 -5.21 -0.32
N THR A 116 -22.30 -5.52 0.97
CA THR A 116 -22.18 -4.48 1.99
C THR A 116 -20.71 -4.09 2.12
N VAL A 117 -20.42 -2.80 2.02
CA VAL A 117 -19.05 -2.27 2.16
C VAL A 117 -19.04 -1.27 3.31
N GLU A 118 -18.31 -1.62 4.37
CA GLU A 118 -18.01 -0.72 5.47
C GLU A 118 -16.58 -0.23 5.33
N ARG A 119 -16.35 1.07 5.53
CA ARG A 119 -15.05 1.70 5.39
C ARG A 119 -14.77 2.63 6.54
N THR A 120 -13.65 2.42 7.20
CA THR A 120 -13.15 3.26 8.29
C THR A 120 -11.81 3.82 7.93
N LEU A 121 -11.62 5.12 8.09
CA LEU A 121 -10.42 5.86 7.76
C LEU A 121 -9.81 6.50 9.00
N TRP A 122 -8.48 6.56 9.04
CA TRP A 122 -7.73 7.33 10.03
C TRP A 122 -6.34 7.67 9.51
N TRP A 123 -5.71 8.65 10.14
CA TRP A 123 -4.34 9.02 9.83
C TRP A 123 -3.35 8.26 10.72
N SER A 124 -2.26 7.80 10.13
CA SER A 124 -1.16 7.12 10.82
C SER A 124 0.18 7.50 10.18
N THR A 125 1.25 7.45 10.93
CA THR A 125 2.58 7.64 10.35
C THR A 125 3.00 6.40 9.55
N ALA A 126 3.79 6.60 8.50
CA ALA A 126 4.20 5.52 7.62
C ALA A 126 4.99 4.40 8.34
N ALA A 127 5.71 4.76 9.41
CA ALA A 127 6.49 3.82 10.21
C ALA A 127 5.69 3.08 11.28
N THR A 128 4.47 3.53 11.59
CA THR A 128 3.64 2.89 12.62
C THR A 128 3.05 1.61 12.06
N GLU A 129 3.28 0.51 12.74
CA GLU A 129 2.59 -0.75 12.45
C GLU A 129 1.09 -0.60 12.74
N VAL A 130 0.26 -1.05 11.80
CA VAL A 130 -1.19 -1.06 11.94
C VAL A 130 -1.64 -2.51 12.13
N SER A 131 -2.23 -2.82 13.27
CA SER A 131 -2.74 -4.15 13.55
C SER A 131 -4.19 -4.34 13.10
N ALA A 132 -4.59 -5.60 12.90
CA ALA A 132 -5.99 -5.94 12.63
C ALA A 132 -6.90 -5.56 13.81
N ALA A 133 -6.40 -5.67 15.05
CA ALA A 133 -7.13 -5.26 16.26
C ALA A 133 -7.37 -3.75 16.29
N GLU A 134 -6.37 -2.93 15.93
CA GLU A 134 -6.55 -1.48 15.81
C GLU A 134 -7.63 -1.13 14.78
N ALA A 135 -7.60 -1.79 13.62
CA ALA A 135 -8.60 -1.58 12.58
C ALA A 135 -10.02 -1.85 13.09
N GLU A 136 -10.23 -2.91 13.85
CA GLU A 136 -11.53 -3.23 14.45
C GLU A 136 -11.95 -2.22 15.52
N GLU A 137 -11.01 -1.80 16.38
CA GLU A 137 -11.26 -0.73 17.39
C GLU A 137 -11.68 0.58 16.72
N ARG A 138 -11.02 0.97 15.62
CA ARG A 138 -11.37 2.19 14.87
C ARG A 138 -12.74 2.08 14.21
N ALA A 139 -13.07 0.91 13.66
CA ALA A 139 -14.40 0.67 13.08
C ALA A 139 -15.50 0.74 14.14
N GLU A 140 -15.29 0.15 15.31
CA GLU A 140 -16.25 0.26 16.43
C GLU A 140 -16.39 1.70 16.93
N LEU A 141 -15.31 2.43 17.04
CA LEU A 141 -15.34 3.83 17.43
C LEU A 141 -16.17 4.65 16.45
N LEU A 142 -16.01 4.43 15.13
CA LEU A 142 -16.79 5.11 14.10
C LEU A 142 -18.29 4.77 14.20
N ARG A 143 -18.64 3.50 14.42
CA ARG A 143 -20.02 3.04 14.59
C ARG A 143 -20.69 3.66 15.82
N THR A 144 -19.99 3.78 16.93
CA THR A 144 -20.53 4.21 18.22
C THR A 144 -20.53 5.72 18.42
N ARG A 145 -19.51 6.43 17.89
CA ARG A 145 -19.32 7.87 18.13
C ARG A 145 -19.46 8.73 16.89
N GLY A 146 -19.55 8.11 15.71
CA GLY A 146 -19.53 8.83 14.43
C GLY A 146 -18.16 9.37 14.04
N PRO A 147 -18.07 10.09 12.90
CA PRO A 147 -16.81 10.59 12.37
C PRO A 147 -16.10 11.57 13.30
N GLY A 148 -14.79 11.42 13.44
CA GLY A 148 -13.94 12.28 14.24
C GLY A 148 -12.44 12.04 13.94
N PRO A 149 -11.53 12.73 14.65
CA PRO A 149 -10.09 12.66 14.35
C PRO A 149 -9.47 11.26 14.43
N ARG A 150 -10.05 10.37 15.22
CA ARG A 150 -9.56 9.01 15.43
C ARG A 150 -10.11 7.98 14.43
N ALA A 151 -11.28 8.26 13.85
CA ALA A 151 -11.91 7.43 12.83
C ALA A 151 -12.93 8.26 12.05
N PHE A 152 -12.92 8.20 10.73
CA PHE A 152 -13.80 9.00 9.88
C PHE A 152 -14.16 8.25 8.58
N THR A 153 -14.97 8.89 7.74
CA THR A 153 -15.42 8.34 6.45
C THR A 153 -14.98 9.23 5.28
N LEU A 154 -15.07 8.72 4.05
CA LEU A 154 -14.87 9.56 2.86
C LEU A 154 -15.88 10.70 2.73
N ALA A 155 -17.10 10.52 3.25
CA ALA A 155 -18.14 11.56 3.24
C ALA A 155 -17.85 12.67 4.26
N SER A 156 -17.12 12.35 5.34
CA SER A 156 -16.74 13.27 6.39
C SER A 156 -15.24 13.18 6.67
N PRO A 157 -14.41 13.61 5.72
CA PRO A 157 -12.96 13.48 5.85
C PRO A 157 -12.41 14.43 6.91
N VAL A 158 -11.41 13.95 7.66
CA VAL A 158 -10.64 14.75 8.60
C VAL A 158 -9.31 15.11 7.95
N PRO A 159 -8.86 16.37 8.00
CA PRO A 159 -7.56 16.76 7.46
C PRO A 159 -6.41 16.00 8.14
N ALA A 160 -5.32 15.80 7.38
CA ALA A 160 -4.11 15.25 7.96
C ALA A 160 -3.60 16.12 9.10
N PRO A 161 -3.11 15.51 10.20
CA PRO A 161 -2.49 16.27 11.27
C PRO A 161 -1.29 17.05 10.73
N VAL A 162 -1.20 18.33 11.07
CA VAL A 162 0.00 19.15 10.79
C VAL A 162 1.10 18.69 11.74
N GLY A 163 2.20 18.22 11.17
CA GLY A 163 3.39 17.84 11.92
C GLY A 163 4.19 19.06 12.40
#